data_471e5d6b196603799d5f314341a2316d
#
_entry.id   471e5d6b196603799d5f314341a2316d
#
_cell.length_a   1.000
_cell.length_b   1.000
_cell.length_c   1.000
_cell.angle_alpha   90.00
_cell.angle_beta   90.00
_cell.angle_gamma   90.00
#
_symmetry.space_group_name_H-M   'P 1'
#
loop_
_entity.id
_entity.type
_entity.pdbx_description
1 polymer ?
#
loop_
_entity_poly.entity_id
_entity_poly.type
_entity_poly.pdbx_seq_one_letter_code
_entity_poly.pdbx_strand_id
1 'polypeptide(L)'
;SPIFQDGTVIHVHSKFQGTFIGNDITIGHMALLHACTLEDKCFIGMGSIVLDQCTVETHAMLAGGTMLTPGKTVKRGEIWGGRPAKPMRALTDEEIANFDWSVEGYCERAKEFRDEFAGLAQTSGVDAK
;
A
#
# COMPACT_ATOMS: atom_id res chain seq x y z
N SER A 1 0.36 4.05 -16.68
CA SER A 1 -0.98 3.71 -16.21
C SER A 1 -0.90 2.84 -14.94
N PRO A 2 -1.91 2.84 -14.09
CA PRO A 2 -1.94 1.98 -12.92
C PRO A 2 -2.15 0.52 -13.29
N ILE A 3 -1.60 -0.38 -12.46
CA ILE A 3 -1.79 -1.83 -12.59
C ILE A 3 -2.69 -2.29 -11.45
N PHE A 4 -3.87 -2.81 -11.80
CA PHE A 4 -4.83 -3.35 -10.85
C PHE A 4 -4.78 -4.87 -10.87
N GLN A 5 -4.58 -5.49 -9.72
CA GLN A 5 -4.64 -6.93 -9.57
C GLN A 5 -6.09 -7.38 -9.30
N ASP A 6 -6.34 -8.69 -9.47
CA ASP A 6 -7.70 -9.23 -9.37
C ASP A 6 -8.36 -8.95 -8.01
N GLY A 7 -9.66 -8.71 -8.04
CA GLY A 7 -10.46 -8.48 -6.85
C GLY A 7 -10.33 -7.09 -6.22
N THR A 8 -9.61 -6.18 -6.89
CA THR A 8 -9.52 -4.79 -6.42
C THR A 8 -10.88 -4.11 -6.55
N VAL A 9 -11.31 -3.42 -5.49
CA VAL A 9 -12.56 -2.67 -5.46
C VAL A 9 -12.27 -1.20 -5.24
N ILE A 10 -12.83 -0.34 -6.10
CA ILE A 10 -12.69 1.10 -6.00
C ILE A 10 -14.06 1.69 -5.73
N HIS A 11 -14.17 2.44 -4.65
CA HIS A 11 -15.41 3.08 -4.24
C HIS A 11 -15.22 4.59 -4.08
N VAL A 12 -16.27 5.36 -4.31
CA VAL A 12 -16.23 6.81 -4.17
C VAL A 12 -17.28 7.28 -3.16
N HIS A 13 -16.99 8.38 -2.48
CA HIS A 13 -17.96 9.01 -1.60
C HIS A 13 -18.99 9.78 -2.45
N SER A 14 -20.28 9.63 -2.13
CA SER A 14 -21.38 10.07 -3.00
C SER A 14 -21.50 11.58 -3.19
N LYS A 15 -20.89 12.42 -2.37
CA LYS A 15 -21.13 13.86 -2.43
C LYS A 15 -19.92 14.72 -2.77
N PHE A 16 -18.72 14.42 -2.29
CA PHE A 16 -17.62 15.40 -2.35
C PHE A 16 -16.25 14.84 -2.70
N GLN A 17 -16.08 13.53 -2.79
CA GLN A 17 -14.75 12.97 -2.98
C GLN A 17 -14.76 11.76 -3.87
N GLY A 18 -13.95 11.84 -4.92
CA GLY A 18 -13.63 10.69 -5.76
C GLY A 18 -12.40 9.97 -5.27
N THR A 19 -12.11 8.87 -5.89
CA THR A 19 -10.83 8.17 -5.77
C THR A 19 -9.94 8.63 -6.93
N PHE A 20 -8.77 9.17 -6.61
CA PHE A 20 -7.82 9.67 -7.60
C PHE A 20 -6.61 8.77 -7.64
N ILE A 21 -6.29 8.25 -8.81
CA ILE A 21 -5.20 7.29 -8.99
C ILE A 21 -4.29 7.83 -10.08
N GLY A 22 -3.04 8.08 -9.74
CA GLY A 22 -2.02 8.55 -10.66
C GLY A 22 -1.50 7.45 -11.59
N ASN A 23 -0.27 7.61 -12.07
CA ASN A 23 0.35 6.73 -13.04
C ASN A 23 1.39 5.81 -12.40
N ASP A 24 1.64 4.68 -13.05
CA ASP A 24 2.69 3.72 -12.67
C ASP A 24 2.54 3.21 -11.23
N ILE A 25 1.30 3.02 -10.80
CA ILE A 25 0.96 2.52 -9.46
C ILE A 25 0.66 1.03 -9.57
N THR A 26 1.16 0.25 -8.63
CA THR A 26 0.77 -1.15 -8.49
C THR A 26 -0.21 -1.27 -7.34
N ILE A 27 -1.39 -1.82 -7.65
CA ILE A 27 -2.44 -2.08 -6.66
C ILE A 27 -2.64 -3.58 -6.58
N GLY A 28 -2.32 -4.15 -5.43
CA GLY A 28 -2.34 -5.58 -5.22
C GLY A 28 -3.75 -6.18 -5.24
N HIS A 29 -3.80 -7.51 -5.32
CA HIS A 29 -5.05 -8.26 -5.30
C HIS A 29 -5.91 -7.92 -4.09
N MET A 30 -7.22 -7.88 -4.28
CA MET A 30 -8.19 -7.71 -3.19
C MET A 30 -8.02 -6.41 -2.40
N ALA A 31 -7.40 -5.39 -2.95
CA ALA A 31 -7.34 -4.08 -2.32
C ALA A 31 -8.70 -3.39 -2.40
N LEU A 32 -9.04 -2.62 -1.37
CA LEU A 32 -10.22 -1.77 -1.34
C LEU A 32 -9.79 -0.31 -1.25
N LEU A 33 -10.17 0.49 -2.23
CA LEU A 33 -9.86 1.92 -2.29
C LEU A 33 -11.16 2.70 -2.16
N HIS A 34 -11.24 3.59 -1.18
CA HIS A 34 -12.45 4.36 -0.93
C HIS A 34 -12.13 5.83 -0.74
N ALA A 35 -12.51 6.66 -1.72
CA ALA A 35 -12.38 8.12 -1.68
C ALA A 35 -10.98 8.59 -1.24
N CYS A 36 -9.94 8.01 -1.83
CA CYS A 36 -8.55 8.29 -1.47
C CYS A 36 -7.77 8.82 -2.68
N THR A 37 -6.54 9.25 -2.44
CA THR A 37 -5.62 9.73 -3.46
C THR A 37 -4.36 8.88 -3.46
N LEU A 38 -4.05 8.29 -4.61
CA LEU A 38 -2.81 7.55 -4.82
C LEU A 38 -1.97 8.31 -5.82
N GLU A 39 -0.83 8.82 -5.39
CA GLU A 39 0.09 9.56 -6.26
C GLU A 39 0.92 8.61 -7.11
N ASP A 40 1.55 9.17 -8.14
CA ASP A 40 2.36 8.40 -9.09
C ASP A 40 3.39 7.51 -8.39
N LYS A 41 3.57 6.30 -8.90
CA LYS A 41 4.61 5.37 -8.43
C LYS A 41 4.51 4.98 -6.96
N CYS A 42 3.34 5.04 -6.36
CA CYS A 42 3.12 4.41 -5.06
C CYS A 42 2.78 2.93 -5.22
N PHE A 43 2.79 2.19 -4.13
CA PHE A 43 2.55 0.75 -4.12
C PHE A 43 1.55 0.41 -3.03
N ILE A 44 0.50 -0.30 -3.41
CA ILE A 44 -0.54 -0.76 -2.50
C ILE A 44 -0.49 -2.27 -2.42
N GLY A 45 -0.12 -2.81 -1.27
CA GLY A 45 -0.02 -4.25 -1.07
C GLY A 45 -1.38 -4.95 -1.13
N MET A 46 -1.36 -6.25 -1.44
CA MET A 46 -2.57 -7.05 -1.56
C MET A 46 -3.41 -7.02 -0.28
N GLY A 47 -4.72 -7.02 -0.43
CA GLY A 47 -5.65 -7.03 0.70
C GLY A 47 -5.65 -5.75 1.55
N SER A 48 -5.03 -4.68 1.06
CA SER A 48 -5.02 -3.40 1.76
C SER A 48 -6.38 -2.70 1.64
N ILE A 49 -6.72 -1.95 2.67
CA ILE A 49 -7.90 -1.10 2.70
C ILE A 49 -7.44 0.34 2.89
N VAL A 50 -7.77 1.21 1.94
CA VAL A 50 -7.42 2.63 1.98
C VAL A 50 -8.72 3.43 2.06
N LEU A 51 -8.93 4.10 3.18
CA LEU A 51 -10.18 4.75 3.49
C LEU A 51 -10.18 6.23 3.13
N ASP A 52 -11.31 6.90 3.43
CA ASP A 52 -11.61 8.26 2.96
C ASP A 52 -10.53 9.28 3.32
N GLN A 53 -10.22 10.16 2.38
CA GLN A 53 -9.27 11.27 2.54
C GLN A 53 -7.85 10.82 2.86
N CYS A 54 -7.52 9.55 2.62
CA CYS A 54 -6.14 9.10 2.70
C CYS A 54 -5.38 9.53 1.45
N THR A 55 -4.10 9.79 1.63
CA THR A 55 -3.16 10.03 0.53
C THR A 55 -1.96 9.10 0.69
N VAL A 56 -1.63 8.41 -0.39
CA VAL A 56 -0.37 7.66 -0.48
C VAL A 56 0.49 8.39 -1.49
N GLU A 57 1.55 9.02 -1.00
CA GLU A 57 2.40 9.89 -1.82
C GLU A 57 3.32 9.09 -2.75
N THR A 58 3.90 9.79 -3.71
CA THR A 58 4.85 9.22 -4.65
C THR A 58 5.93 8.42 -3.94
N HIS A 59 6.23 7.23 -4.43
CA HIS A 59 7.21 6.30 -3.85
C HIS A 59 6.92 5.88 -2.41
N ALA A 60 5.69 6.04 -1.94
CA ALA A 60 5.25 5.50 -0.67
C ALA A 60 4.64 4.11 -0.86
N MET A 61 4.60 3.33 0.19
CA MET A 61 4.15 1.94 0.14
C MET A 61 3.23 1.57 1.28
N LEU A 62 2.24 0.74 0.97
CA LEU A 62 1.48 0.00 1.97
C LEU A 62 1.82 -1.48 1.87
N ALA A 63 2.21 -2.07 2.98
CA ALA A 63 2.41 -3.51 3.08
C ALA A 63 1.07 -4.25 2.91
N GLY A 64 1.14 -5.52 2.55
CA GLY A 64 -0.08 -6.32 2.37
C GLY A 64 -0.95 -6.38 3.62
N GLY A 65 -2.25 -6.35 3.43
CA GLY A 65 -3.22 -6.42 4.53
C GLY A 65 -3.33 -5.16 5.38
N THR A 66 -2.76 -4.06 4.96
CA THR A 66 -2.78 -2.79 5.70
C THR A 66 -4.18 -2.17 5.68
N MET A 67 -4.61 -1.63 6.81
CA MET A 67 -5.81 -0.79 6.86
C MET A 67 -5.39 0.65 7.18
N LEU A 68 -5.43 1.52 6.18
CA LEU A 68 -5.13 2.94 6.33
C LEU A 68 -6.42 3.67 6.70
N THR A 69 -6.50 4.12 7.94
CA THR A 69 -7.69 4.77 8.49
C THR A 69 -7.89 6.16 7.92
N PRO A 70 -9.12 6.71 7.95
CA PRO A 70 -9.42 7.97 7.26
C PRO A 70 -8.50 9.13 7.62
N GLY A 71 -8.17 9.95 6.62
CA GLY A 71 -7.41 11.19 6.80
C GLY A 71 -5.91 11.00 6.98
N LYS A 72 -5.39 9.81 6.79
CA LYS A 72 -3.95 9.53 6.95
C LYS A 72 -3.17 9.80 5.66
N THR A 73 -1.95 10.24 5.80
CA THR A 73 -1.02 10.42 4.69
C THR A 73 0.22 9.58 4.89
N VAL A 74 0.48 8.68 3.94
CA VAL A 74 1.75 7.94 3.86
C VAL A 74 2.67 8.80 3.02
N LYS A 75 3.67 9.39 3.65
CA LYS A 75 4.55 10.34 2.98
C LYS A 75 5.55 9.64 2.07
N ARG A 76 6.05 10.40 1.11
CA ARG A 76 7.04 9.94 0.16
C ARG A 76 8.15 9.14 0.84
N GLY A 77 8.42 7.97 0.31
CA GLY A 77 9.50 7.10 0.79
C GLY A 77 9.23 6.41 2.12
N GLU A 78 7.98 6.43 2.61
CA GLU A 78 7.62 5.69 3.82
C GLU A 78 6.91 4.38 3.47
N ILE A 79 7.12 3.37 4.29
CA ILE A 79 6.34 2.13 4.29
C ILE A 79 5.49 2.11 5.56
N TRP A 80 4.20 1.90 5.39
CA TRP A 80 3.26 1.70 6.49
C TRP A 80 2.68 0.29 6.44
N GLY A 81 2.31 -0.24 7.59
CA GLY A 81 1.66 -1.54 7.67
C GLY A 81 0.82 -1.70 8.93
N GLY A 82 0.01 -2.76 8.96
CA GLY A 82 -0.81 -3.12 10.10
C GLY A 82 -2.27 -2.65 10.02
N ARG A 83 -3.02 -3.01 11.03
CA ARG A 83 -4.45 -2.68 11.19
C ARG A 83 -4.71 -2.20 12.62
N PRO A 84 -4.80 -0.91 12.90
CA PRO A 84 -4.64 0.23 11.97
C PRO A 84 -3.19 0.40 11.52
N ALA A 85 -3.03 1.02 10.35
CA ALA A 85 -1.72 1.24 9.77
C ALA A 85 -0.86 2.18 10.61
N LYS A 86 0.41 1.81 10.72
CA LYS A 86 1.44 2.62 11.39
C LYS A 86 2.69 2.68 10.51
N PRO A 87 3.47 3.76 10.59
CA PRO A 87 4.76 3.79 9.93
C PRO A 87 5.63 2.62 10.38
N MET A 88 6.22 1.90 9.42
CA MET A 88 7.14 0.81 9.71
C MET A 88 8.58 1.28 9.65
N ARG A 89 8.96 1.92 8.56
CA ARG A 89 10.29 2.48 8.33
C ARG A 89 10.29 3.40 7.11
N ALA A 90 11.35 4.16 6.94
CA ALA A 90 11.61 4.89 5.69
C ALA A 90 12.27 3.96 4.67
N LEU A 91 11.99 4.21 3.39
CA LEU A 91 12.76 3.64 2.29
C LEU A 91 14.05 4.44 2.14
N THR A 92 15.15 3.76 1.82
CA THR A 92 16.39 4.43 1.43
C THR A 92 16.27 4.97 0.01
N ASP A 93 17.10 5.94 -0.35
CA ASP A 93 17.15 6.46 -1.73
C ASP A 93 17.51 5.34 -2.71
N GLU A 94 18.39 4.43 -2.32
CA GLU A 94 18.75 3.27 -3.11
C GLU A 94 17.56 2.34 -3.33
N GLU A 95 16.79 2.06 -2.30
CA GLU A 95 15.57 1.24 -2.41
C GLU A 95 14.57 1.88 -3.38
N ILE A 96 14.34 3.19 -3.27
CA ILE A 96 13.44 3.92 -4.17
C ILE A 96 13.94 3.85 -5.62
N ALA A 97 15.24 4.07 -5.84
CA ALA A 97 15.84 4.06 -7.18
C ALA A 97 15.79 2.68 -7.84
N ASN A 98 15.92 1.61 -7.05
CA ASN A 98 15.99 0.24 -7.54
C ASN A 98 14.64 -0.49 -7.48
N PHE A 99 13.60 0.14 -6.97
CA PHE A 99 12.30 -0.50 -6.85
C PHE A 99 11.69 -0.72 -8.25
N ASP A 100 11.33 -1.97 -8.50
CA ASP A 100 10.66 -2.34 -9.74
C ASP A 100 9.14 -2.22 -9.55
N TRP A 101 8.56 -1.22 -10.19
CA TRP A 101 7.14 -0.94 -10.13
C TRP A 101 6.33 -1.76 -11.16
N SER A 102 6.95 -2.73 -11.78
CA SER A 102 6.31 -3.67 -12.70
C SER A 102 5.53 -4.76 -11.95
N VAL A 103 4.78 -5.56 -12.70
CA VAL A 103 4.08 -6.74 -12.14
C VAL A 103 5.07 -7.72 -11.51
N GLU A 104 6.23 -7.92 -12.13
CA GLU A 104 7.26 -8.81 -11.59
C GLU A 104 7.80 -8.27 -10.27
N GLY A 105 8.14 -6.99 -10.23
CA GLY A 105 8.58 -6.34 -9.00
C GLY A 105 7.54 -6.41 -7.90
N TYR A 106 6.26 -6.30 -8.25
CA TYR A 106 5.17 -6.48 -7.30
C TYR A 106 5.23 -7.87 -6.63
N CYS A 107 5.40 -8.93 -7.41
CA CYS A 107 5.44 -10.30 -6.88
C CYS A 107 6.60 -10.48 -5.89
N GLU A 108 7.77 -9.97 -6.20
CA GLU A 108 8.93 -10.03 -5.30
C GLU A 108 8.70 -9.24 -4.02
N ARG A 109 8.18 -8.02 -4.13
CA ARG A 109 7.94 -7.15 -2.97
C ARG A 109 6.82 -7.68 -2.08
N ALA A 110 5.78 -8.25 -2.65
CA ALA A 110 4.73 -8.89 -1.88
C ALA A 110 5.28 -10.02 -1.00
N LYS A 111 6.23 -10.80 -1.54
CA LYS A 111 6.90 -11.86 -0.78
C LYS A 111 7.76 -11.29 0.34
N GLU A 112 8.54 -10.26 0.07
CA GLU A 112 9.37 -9.60 1.10
C GLU A 112 8.53 -9.04 2.24
N PHE A 113 7.44 -8.34 1.92
CA PHE A 113 6.55 -7.80 2.94
C PHE A 113 5.90 -8.90 3.78
N ARG A 114 5.54 -10.00 3.16
CA ARG A 114 5.00 -11.15 3.89
C ARG A 114 6.02 -11.71 4.87
N ASP A 115 7.27 -11.83 4.44
CA ASP A 115 8.36 -12.32 5.28
C ASP A 115 8.64 -11.34 6.44
N GLU A 116 8.61 -10.04 6.20
CA GLU A 116 8.73 -9.01 7.25
C GLU A 116 7.61 -9.15 8.29
N PHE A 117 6.36 -9.30 7.85
CA PHE A 117 5.24 -9.49 8.76
C PHE A 117 5.33 -10.79 9.55
N ALA A 118 5.77 -11.85 8.92
CA ALA A 118 6.01 -13.11 9.62
C ALA A 118 7.06 -12.94 10.72
N GLY A 119 8.14 -12.22 10.44
CA GLY A 119 9.17 -11.90 11.42
C GLY A 119 8.62 -11.08 12.59
N LEU A 120 7.82 -10.07 12.31
CA LEU A 120 7.19 -9.25 13.35
C LEU A 120 6.21 -10.05 14.21
N ALA A 121 5.41 -10.92 13.60
CA ALA A 121 4.48 -11.78 14.31
C ALA A 121 5.22 -12.74 15.25
N GLN A 122 6.32 -13.33 14.80
CA GLN A 122 7.15 -14.20 15.64
C GLN A 122 7.76 -13.43 16.82
N THR A 123 8.24 -12.22 16.57
CA THR A 123 8.82 -11.37 17.62
C THR A 123 7.78 -11.01 18.69
N SER A 124 6.53 -10.82 18.31
CA SER A 124 5.43 -10.52 19.25
C SER A 124 4.83 -11.76 19.92
N GLY A 125 5.31 -12.97 19.58
CA GLY A 125 4.77 -14.22 20.11
C GLY A 125 3.49 -14.67 19.45
N VAL A 126 3.09 -14.06 18.35
CA VAL A 126 1.91 -14.45 17.57
C VAL A 126 2.31 -15.43 16.47
N ASP A 127 1.49 -16.49 16.26
CA ASP A 127 1.72 -17.43 15.17
C ASP A 127 1.48 -16.75 13.82
N ALA A 128 2.47 -16.81 12.94
CA ALA A 128 2.46 -16.14 11.64
C ALA A 128 1.82 -16.94 10.50
N LYS A 129 1.17 -18.03 10.80
CA LYS A 129 0.49 -18.90 9.81
C LYS A 129 -0.65 -18.20 9.09
#